data_f64c066d2954a1e9b2ce45a1b09a5372
#
_entry.id   f64c066d2954a1e9b2ce45a1b09a5372
#
_cell.length_a   1.000
_cell.length_b   1.000
_cell.length_c   1.000
_cell.angle_alpha   90.00
_cell.angle_beta   90.00
_cell.angle_gamma   90.00
#
_symmetry.space_group_name_H-M   'P 1'
#
loop_
_entity.id
_entity.type
_entity.pdbx_description
1 polymer ?
#
loop_
_entity_poly.entity_id
_entity_poly.type
_entity_poly.pdbx_seq_one_letter_code
_entity_poly.pdbx_strand_id
1 'polypeptide(L)'
;MRFSRDKSPYKTWQGIYVAPHGKKAGYAGYYFHLEGAAEEGLVGSHMLFSGLHMPHPTVLRSVREEILDNGAEFVGNIRRAEGFALDESQRLRRTPAGFPADSPYDELLRLKEVALCHPFGDDFLAGDDLLERTLAEFRKTAPFVQQLNRAVQYAYEEMM
;
A
#
# COMPACT_ATOMS: atom_id res chain seq x y z
N MET A 1 9.51 -23.96 -1.47
CA MET A 1 8.50 -24.90 -1.98
C MET A 1 8.16 -26.07 -1.04
N ARG A 2 8.99 -26.37 -0.06
CA ARG A 2 8.82 -27.55 0.84
C ARG A 2 7.55 -27.49 1.71
N PHE A 3 7.05 -26.29 2.02
CA PHE A 3 5.91 -26.05 2.90
C PHE A 3 4.70 -25.40 2.20
N SER A 4 4.75 -25.18 0.88
CA SER A 4 3.62 -24.66 0.13
C SER A 4 2.60 -25.76 -0.14
N ARG A 5 1.30 -25.43 -0.02
CA ARG A 5 0.20 -26.28 -0.46
C ARG A 5 0.15 -26.37 -1.99
N ASP A 6 0.52 -25.30 -2.66
CA ASP A 6 0.67 -25.27 -4.10
C ASP A 6 2.00 -25.94 -4.49
N LYS A 7 1.92 -26.98 -5.28
CA LYS A 7 3.05 -27.77 -5.82
C LYS A 7 3.35 -27.45 -7.26
N SER A 8 2.73 -26.41 -7.82
CA SER A 8 3.05 -25.96 -9.18
C SER A 8 4.53 -25.58 -9.27
N PRO A 9 5.24 -25.93 -10.37
CA PRO A 9 6.65 -25.64 -10.51
C PRO A 9 6.91 -24.14 -10.76
N TYR A 10 5.91 -23.38 -11.17
CA TYR A 10 6.02 -21.97 -11.54
C TYR A 10 5.00 -21.12 -10.75
N LYS A 11 5.41 -19.89 -10.46
CA LYS A 11 4.48 -18.89 -9.93
C LYS A 11 3.47 -18.49 -11.01
N THR A 12 2.21 -18.36 -10.61
CA THR A 12 1.12 -17.88 -11.47
C THR A 12 1.03 -16.35 -11.50
N TRP A 13 1.91 -15.66 -10.79
CA TRP A 13 1.93 -14.20 -10.69
C TRP A 13 3.35 -13.64 -10.78
N GLN A 14 3.45 -12.38 -11.20
CA GLN A 14 4.68 -11.59 -11.28
C GLN A 14 4.46 -10.25 -10.58
N GLY A 15 5.53 -9.65 -10.05
CA GLY A 15 5.42 -8.35 -9.40
C GLY A 15 6.71 -7.56 -9.45
N ILE A 16 6.55 -6.24 -9.59
CA ILE A 16 7.64 -5.26 -9.54
C ILE A 16 7.37 -4.33 -8.38
N TYR A 17 8.32 -4.19 -7.47
CA TYR A 17 8.25 -3.27 -6.34
C TYR A 17 9.35 -2.22 -6.42
N VAL A 18 8.98 -0.96 -6.25
CA VAL A 18 9.88 0.19 -6.24
C VAL A 18 9.63 1.02 -4.98
N ALA A 19 10.66 1.23 -4.17
CA ALA A 19 10.62 2.06 -2.97
C ALA A 19 11.98 2.71 -2.71
N PRO A 20 12.04 3.80 -1.92
CA PRO A 20 13.29 4.38 -1.47
C PRO A 20 14.15 3.34 -0.73
N HIS A 21 15.44 3.36 -1.00
CA HIS A 21 16.42 2.44 -0.38
C HIS A 21 16.16 0.94 -0.61
N GLY A 22 15.25 0.60 -1.53
CA GLY A 22 14.95 -0.77 -1.92
C GLY A 22 13.93 -1.49 -1.02
N LYS A 23 13.55 -2.70 -1.43
CA LYS A 23 12.45 -3.48 -0.85
C LYS A 23 12.57 -3.74 0.65
N LYS A 24 13.79 -3.90 1.15
CA LYS A 24 14.03 -4.29 2.56
C LYS A 24 14.06 -3.11 3.53
N ALA A 25 14.06 -1.88 3.02
CA ALA A 25 14.19 -0.70 3.85
C ALA A 25 12.88 -0.29 4.56
N GLY A 26 11.75 -0.92 4.25
CA GLY A 26 10.48 -0.70 4.95
C GLY A 26 9.77 0.62 4.63
N TYR A 27 10.22 1.33 3.60
CA TYR A 27 9.55 2.54 3.11
C TYR A 27 8.29 2.18 2.30
N ALA A 28 7.34 3.10 2.27
CA ALA A 28 6.22 3.03 1.35
C ALA A 28 6.72 3.12 -0.10
N GLY A 29 6.10 2.33 -0.97
CA GLY A 29 6.50 2.23 -2.36
C GLY A 29 5.35 1.94 -3.29
N TYR A 30 5.71 1.58 -4.51
CA TYR A 30 4.82 1.26 -5.62
C TYR A 30 5.01 -0.20 -6.01
N TYR A 31 3.91 -0.89 -6.21
CA TYR A 31 3.93 -2.30 -6.59
C TYR A 31 2.98 -2.54 -7.77
N PHE A 32 3.53 -3.13 -8.82
CA PHE A 32 2.80 -3.58 -9.99
C PHE A 32 2.66 -5.10 -9.93
N HIS A 33 1.44 -5.60 -9.90
CA HIS A 33 1.11 -7.01 -9.78
C HIS A 33 0.42 -7.53 -11.03
N LEU A 34 0.92 -8.64 -11.56
CA LEU A 34 0.35 -9.36 -12.69
C LEU A 34 -0.05 -10.77 -12.27
N GLU A 35 -1.26 -11.16 -12.61
CA GLU A 35 -1.77 -12.53 -12.46
C GLU A 35 -1.76 -13.26 -13.81
N GLY A 36 -1.29 -14.50 -13.83
CA GLY A 36 -1.34 -15.34 -15.01
C GLY A 36 -2.73 -15.89 -15.31
N ALA A 37 -3.47 -16.23 -14.24
CA ALA A 37 -4.86 -16.66 -14.30
C ALA A 37 -5.59 -16.18 -13.04
N ALA A 38 -6.69 -15.47 -13.19
CA ALA A 38 -7.41 -14.86 -12.08
C ALA A 38 -7.93 -15.89 -11.06
N GLU A 39 -8.29 -17.08 -11.49
CA GLU A 39 -8.81 -18.16 -10.63
C GLU A 39 -7.73 -18.85 -9.80
N GLU A 40 -6.47 -18.76 -10.21
CA GLU A 40 -5.31 -19.41 -9.58
C GLU A 40 -4.30 -18.41 -9.01
N GLY A 41 -4.56 -17.12 -9.16
CA GLY A 41 -3.66 -16.06 -8.77
C GLY A 41 -3.69 -15.73 -7.27
N LEU A 42 -2.68 -15.01 -6.83
CA LEU A 42 -2.53 -14.59 -5.42
C LEU A 42 -3.59 -13.58 -4.98
N VAL A 43 -3.98 -12.68 -5.87
CA VAL A 43 -4.88 -11.55 -5.62
C VAL A 43 -6.20 -11.69 -6.40
N GLY A 44 -6.23 -12.53 -7.42
CA GLY A 44 -7.39 -12.74 -8.28
C GLY A 44 -7.57 -11.68 -9.36
N SER A 45 -6.65 -10.72 -9.48
CA SER A 45 -6.63 -9.69 -10.52
C SER A 45 -5.24 -9.07 -10.66
N HIS A 46 -4.99 -8.41 -11.80
CA HIS A 46 -3.88 -7.46 -11.86
C HIS A 46 -4.14 -6.29 -10.93
N MET A 47 -3.10 -5.69 -10.36
CA MET A 47 -3.26 -4.63 -9.38
C MET A 47 -2.08 -3.67 -9.35
N LEU A 48 -2.38 -2.38 -9.24
CA LEU A 48 -1.43 -1.36 -8.78
C LEU A 48 -1.64 -1.14 -7.29
N PHE A 49 -0.54 -1.07 -6.56
CA PHE A 49 -0.52 -0.86 -5.12
C PHE A 49 0.46 0.26 -4.78
N SER A 50 0.06 1.15 -3.88
CA SER A 50 0.91 2.25 -3.42
C SER A 50 0.77 2.38 -1.91
N GLY A 51 1.86 2.21 -1.17
CA GLY A 51 1.84 2.36 0.28
C GLY A 51 2.75 1.40 1.03
N LEU A 52 2.32 1.05 2.24
CA LEU A 52 3.02 0.18 3.17
C LEU A 52 2.31 -1.16 3.28
N HIS A 53 3.04 -2.23 3.02
CA HIS A 53 2.59 -3.60 3.22
C HIS A 53 3.33 -4.20 4.42
N MET A 54 2.57 -4.72 5.39
CA MET A 54 3.09 -5.32 6.63
C MET A 54 4.14 -4.43 7.33
N PRO A 55 3.83 -3.16 7.64
CA PRO A 55 4.80 -2.26 8.27
C PRO A 55 5.21 -2.76 9.65
N HIS A 56 6.45 -2.45 10.05
CA HIS A 56 6.89 -2.67 11.41
C HIS A 56 5.98 -1.92 12.42
N PRO A 57 5.67 -2.47 13.60
CA PRO A 57 4.77 -1.83 14.56
C PRO A 57 5.13 -0.39 14.92
N THR A 58 6.41 -0.07 15.05
CA THR A 58 6.89 1.30 15.31
C THR A 58 6.57 2.23 14.14
N VAL A 59 6.78 1.78 12.90
CA VAL A 59 6.42 2.53 11.68
C VAL A 59 4.91 2.75 11.63
N LEU A 60 4.12 1.70 11.89
CA LEU A 60 2.66 1.82 11.88
C LEU A 60 2.15 2.81 12.95
N ARG A 61 2.81 2.85 14.11
CA ARG A 61 2.53 3.84 15.16
C ARG A 61 2.80 5.26 14.67
N SER A 62 3.97 5.51 14.10
CA SER A 62 4.33 6.83 13.55
C SER A 62 3.38 7.27 12.43
N VAL A 63 2.94 6.35 11.56
CA VAL A 63 1.91 6.63 10.55
C VAL A 63 0.59 7.03 11.17
N ARG A 64 0.18 6.41 12.28
CA ARG A 64 -1.04 6.80 13.01
C ARG A 64 -0.93 8.17 13.65
N GLU A 65 0.25 8.52 14.17
CA GLU A 65 0.56 9.86 14.69
C GLU A 65 0.47 10.89 13.56
N GLU A 66 1.06 10.61 12.39
CA GLU A 66 0.92 11.45 11.19
C GLU A 66 -0.55 11.62 10.76
N ILE A 67 -1.36 10.58 10.83
CA ILE A 67 -2.80 10.66 10.53
C ILE A 67 -3.54 11.56 11.54
N LEU A 68 -3.19 11.51 12.82
CA LEU A 68 -3.78 12.41 13.83
C LEU A 68 -3.42 13.86 13.57
N ASP A 69 -2.16 14.13 13.32
CA ASP A 69 -1.64 15.49 13.19
C ASP A 69 -2.00 16.13 11.84
N ASN A 70 -1.99 15.33 10.76
CA ASN A 70 -2.15 15.78 9.38
C ASN A 70 -3.27 15.01 8.64
N GLY A 71 -4.33 14.62 9.34
CA GLY A 71 -5.39 13.78 8.77
C GLY A 71 -6.14 14.41 7.60
N ALA A 72 -6.31 15.72 7.57
CA ALA A 72 -6.92 16.41 6.45
C ALA A 72 -6.07 16.29 5.16
N GLU A 73 -4.74 16.39 5.27
CA GLU A 73 -3.82 16.13 4.17
C GLU A 73 -3.90 14.67 3.74
N PHE A 74 -3.92 13.74 4.70
CA PHE A 74 -4.00 12.31 4.45
C PHE A 74 -5.25 11.93 3.66
N VAL A 75 -6.42 12.38 4.11
CA VAL A 75 -7.70 12.16 3.40
C VAL A 75 -7.69 12.84 2.03
N GLY A 76 -7.12 14.04 1.93
CA GLY A 76 -6.95 14.76 0.67
C GLY A 76 -6.10 13.98 -0.34
N ASN A 77 -5.01 13.37 0.11
CA ASN A 77 -4.12 12.56 -0.72
C ASN A 77 -4.82 11.28 -1.22
N ILE A 78 -5.64 10.63 -0.38
CA ILE A 78 -6.47 9.49 -0.79
C ILE A 78 -7.46 9.92 -1.89
N ARG A 79 -8.13 11.05 -1.71
CA ARG A 79 -9.12 11.55 -2.68
C ARG A 79 -8.51 11.94 -4.03
N ARG A 80 -7.28 12.44 -4.04
CA ARG A 80 -6.55 12.77 -5.28
C ARG A 80 -6.12 11.55 -6.08
N ALA A 81 -6.03 10.39 -5.44
CA ALA A 81 -5.64 9.13 -6.06
C ALA A 81 -6.83 8.48 -6.79
N GLU A 82 -7.38 9.19 -7.77
CA GLU A 82 -8.53 8.74 -8.56
C GLU A 82 -8.28 7.35 -9.17
N GLY A 83 -9.26 6.44 -9.00
CA GLY A 83 -9.16 5.04 -9.43
C GLY A 83 -8.57 4.11 -8.38
N PHE A 84 -7.91 4.63 -7.35
CA PHE A 84 -7.41 3.86 -6.22
C PHE A 84 -8.41 3.88 -5.05
N ALA A 85 -8.46 2.78 -4.33
CA ALA A 85 -9.19 2.66 -3.07
C ALA A 85 -8.26 2.28 -1.93
N LEU A 86 -8.54 2.77 -0.74
CA LEU A 86 -7.82 2.40 0.47
C LEU A 86 -8.04 0.90 0.74
N ASP A 87 -6.96 0.17 1.04
CA ASP A 87 -7.06 -1.22 1.46
C ASP A 87 -7.59 -1.30 2.89
N GLU A 88 -8.83 -1.74 3.02
CA GLU A 88 -9.52 -1.89 4.28
C GLU A 88 -9.65 -3.36 4.72
N SER A 89 -8.98 -4.27 4.03
CA SER A 89 -9.06 -5.72 4.29
C SER A 89 -8.57 -6.11 5.68
N GLN A 90 -7.65 -5.33 6.25
CA GLN A 90 -7.01 -5.60 7.54
C GLN A 90 -7.20 -4.42 8.51
N ARG A 91 -8.14 -4.59 9.46
CA ARG A 91 -8.43 -3.60 10.49
C ARG A 91 -8.38 -4.16 11.91
N LEU A 92 -8.03 -3.30 12.86
CA LEU A 92 -8.29 -3.55 14.27
C LEU A 92 -9.79 -3.40 14.56
N ARG A 93 -10.29 -4.20 15.50
CA ARG A 93 -11.70 -4.09 15.95
C ARG A 93 -11.95 -2.84 16.79
N ARG A 94 -10.92 -2.30 17.44
CA ARG A 94 -10.97 -1.14 18.33
C ARG A 94 -9.83 -0.20 18.00
N THR A 95 -9.97 1.05 18.38
CA THR A 95 -8.90 2.04 18.35
C THR A 95 -7.63 1.48 19.00
N PRO A 96 -6.46 1.63 18.40
CA PRO A 96 -5.22 1.17 19.02
C PRO A 96 -4.91 1.93 20.30
N ALA A 97 -4.26 1.25 21.26
CA ALA A 97 -3.90 1.85 22.53
C ALA A 97 -3.02 3.09 22.34
N GLY A 98 -3.32 4.14 23.10
CA GLY A 98 -2.61 5.42 23.03
C GLY A 98 -3.16 6.40 21.99
N PHE A 99 -4.25 6.04 21.28
CA PHE A 99 -4.92 6.91 20.32
C PHE A 99 -6.36 7.23 20.77
N PRO A 100 -6.88 8.44 20.44
CA PRO A 100 -8.24 8.83 20.84
C PRO A 100 -9.29 8.09 20.00
N ALA A 101 -10.25 7.45 20.68
CA ALA A 101 -11.34 6.73 20.03
C ALA A 101 -12.42 7.67 19.44
N ASP A 102 -12.44 8.91 19.85
CA ASP A 102 -13.34 9.97 19.36
C ASP A 102 -12.72 10.81 18.23
N SER A 103 -11.57 10.40 17.72
CA SER A 103 -10.94 11.04 16.58
C SER A 103 -11.82 10.93 15.33
N PRO A 104 -11.95 11.99 14.52
CA PRO A 104 -12.60 11.91 13.22
C PRO A 104 -11.88 10.95 12.25
N TYR A 105 -10.66 10.53 12.58
CA TYR A 105 -9.82 9.61 11.81
C TYR A 105 -9.76 8.20 12.41
N ASP A 106 -10.60 7.83 13.38
CA ASP A 106 -10.54 6.52 14.08
C ASP A 106 -10.50 5.36 13.11
N GLU A 107 -11.31 5.39 12.05
CA GLU A 107 -11.33 4.32 11.04
C GLU A 107 -9.96 4.13 10.34
N LEU A 108 -9.21 5.22 10.11
CA LEU A 108 -7.87 5.19 9.53
C LEU A 108 -6.83 4.71 10.54
N LEU A 109 -6.97 5.10 11.82
CA LEU A 109 -6.08 4.66 12.90
C LEU A 109 -6.14 3.15 13.13
N ARG A 110 -7.25 2.51 12.77
CA ARG A 110 -7.48 1.07 12.94
C ARG A 110 -6.87 0.22 11.83
N LEU A 111 -6.38 0.81 10.75
CA LEU A 111 -5.72 0.07 9.66
C LEU A 111 -4.46 -0.63 10.17
N LYS A 112 -4.22 -1.86 9.69
CA LYS A 112 -2.99 -2.63 9.91
C LYS A 112 -2.02 -2.51 8.75
N GLU A 113 -2.54 -2.28 7.56
CA GLU A 113 -1.81 -1.94 6.35
C GLU A 113 -2.30 -0.60 5.85
N VAL A 114 -1.43 0.19 5.26
CA VAL A 114 -1.76 1.55 4.84
C VAL A 114 -1.38 1.70 3.38
N ALA A 115 -2.32 1.37 2.52
CA ALA A 115 -2.10 1.27 1.09
C ALA A 115 -3.33 1.64 0.27
N LEU A 116 -3.07 2.11 -0.93
CA LEU A 116 -4.04 2.35 -1.98
C LEU A 116 -3.89 1.28 -3.05
N CYS A 117 -5.00 0.69 -3.47
CA CYS A 117 -5.06 -0.38 -4.46
C CYS A 117 -5.94 0.01 -5.64
N HIS A 118 -5.49 -0.33 -6.84
CA HIS A 118 -6.24 -0.16 -8.09
C HIS A 118 -6.20 -1.46 -8.89
N PRO A 119 -7.24 -2.32 -8.80
CA PRO A 119 -7.37 -3.49 -9.66
C PRO A 119 -7.59 -3.06 -11.10
N PHE A 120 -7.02 -3.82 -12.05
CA PHE A 120 -7.20 -3.57 -13.46
C PHE A 120 -7.28 -4.88 -14.27
N GLY A 121 -7.87 -4.82 -15.46
CA GLY A 121 -8.00 -5.94 -16.36
C GLY A 121 -6.90 -5.98 -17.42
N ASP A 122 -6.97 -7.00 -18.30
CA ASP A 122 -6.01 -7.21 -19.38
C ASP A 122 -5.93 -6.03 -20.36
N ASP A 123 -7.01 -5.26 -20.52
CA ASP A 123 -7.05 -4.06 -21.36
C ASP A 123 -5.98 -3.03 -20.97
N PHE A 124 -5.66 -2.93 -19.68
CA PHE A 124 -4.61 -2.05 -19.20
C PHE A 124 -3.22 -2.48 -19.69
N LEU A 125 -3.01 -3.76 -19.96
CA LEU A 125 -1.75 -4.31 -20.42
C LEU A 125 -1.54 -4.15 -21.93
N ALA A 126 -2.61 -3.85 -22.68
CA ALA A 126 -2.56 -3.74 -24.13
C ALA A 126 -1.89 -2.42 -24.57
N GLY A 127 -1.12 -2.50 -25.67
CA GLY A 127 -0.46 -1.35 -26.30
C GLY A 127 0.99 -1.15 -25.89
N ASP A 128 1.67 -0.25 -26.59
CA ASP A 128 3.10 0.00 -26.44
C ASP A 128 3.44 1.04 -25.37
N ASP A 129 2.42 1.67 -24.77
CA ASP A 129 2.51 2.76 -23.78
C ASP A 129 2.24 2.31 -22.33
N LEU A 130 2.39 1.02 -22.04
CA LEU A 130 2.11 0.45 -20.70
C LEU A 130 2.91 1.15 -19.60
N LEU A 131 4.20 1.45 -19.85
CA LEU A 131 5.05 2.12 -18.86
C LEU A 131 4.53 3.52 -18.54
N GLU A 132 4.22 4.31 -19.56
CA GLU A 132 3.72 5.68 -19.41
C GLU A 132 2.38 5.71 -18.65
N ARG A 133 1.47 4.79 -18.98
CA ARG A 133 0.17 4.66 -18.28
C ARG A 133 0.35 4.23 -16.83
N THR A 134 1.23 3.28 -16.56
CA THR A 134 1.55 2.84 -15.20
C THR A 134 2.14 3.97 -14.38
N LEU A 135 3.08 4.74 -14.93
CA LEU A 135 3.65 5.90 -14.27
C LEU A 135 2.62 6.99 -14.04
N ALA A 136 1.70 7.22 -14.99
CA ALA A 136 0.63 8.19 -14.82
C ALA A 136 -0.30 7.80 -13.65
N GLU A 137 -0.65 6.53 -13.51
CA GLU A 137 -1.43 6.03 -12.38
C GLU A 137 -0.67 6.22 -11.05
N PHE A 138 0.58 5.81 -10.96
CA PHE A 138 1.37 5.95 -9.73
C PHE A 138 1.61 7.41 -9.32
N ARG A 139 1.69 8.35 -10.27
CA ARG A 139 1.79 9.78 -9.95
C ARG A 139 0.61 10.30 -9.15
N LYS A 140 -0.60 9.75 -9.35
CA LYS A 140 -1.78 10.12 -8.57
C LYS A 140 -1.63 9.79 -7.09
N THR A 141 -0.88 8.73 -6.76
CA THR A 141 -0.63 8.27 -5.39
C THR A 141 0.66 8.82 -4.78
N ALA A 142 1.48 9.54 -5.53
CA ALA A 142 2.77 10.03 -5.06
C ALA A 142 2.68 10.92 -3.80
N PRO A 143 1.73 11.85 -3.66
CA PRO A 143 1.58 12.62 -2.42
C PRO A 143 1.26 11.75 -1.20
N PHE A 144 0.45 10.71 -1.37
CA PHE A 144 0.14 9.74 -0.32
C PHE A 144 1.38 8.95 0.12
N VAL A 145 2.15 8.42 -0.84
CA VAL A 145 3.41 7.70 -0.57
C VAL A 145 4.44 8.61 0.10
N GLN A 146 4.55 9.86 -0.32
CA GLN A 146 5.45 10.84 0.30
C GLN A 146 5.07 11.14 1.75
N GLN A 147 3.77 11.31 2.03
CA GLN A 147 3.28 11.50 3.40
C GLN A 147 3.60 10.30 4.29
N LEU A 148 3.36 9.08 3.82
CA LEU A 148 3.74 7.87 4.55
C LEU A 148 5.25 7.82 4.81
N ASN A 149 6.08 8.16 3.84
CA ASN A 149 7.53 8.11 3.99
C ASN A 149 8.09 9.16 4.95
N ARG A 150 7.41 10.30 5.15
CA ARG A 150 7.75 11.21 6.27
C ARG A 150 7.61 10.51 7.63
N ALA A 151 6.50 9.81 7.83
CA ALA A 151 6.27 9.06 9.07
C ALA A 151 7.24 7.88 9.24
N VAL A 152 7.58 7.18 8.15
CA VAL A 152 8.59 6.11 8.16
C VAL A 152 9.95 6.63 8.57
N GLN A 153 10.38 7.73 7.99
CA GLN A 153 11.66 8.35 8.32
C GLN A 153 11.72 8.78 9.79
N TYR A 154 10.67 9.43 10.28
CA TYR A 154 10.56 9.80 11.70
C TYR A 154 10.67 8.60 12.63
N ALA A 155 9.96 7.50 12.32
CA ALA A 155 10.05 6.27 13.09
C ALA A 155 11.48 5.70 13.16
N TYR A 156 12.23 5.78 12.08
CA TYR A 156 13.61 5.30 12.04
C TYR A 156 14.58 6.21 12.81
N GLU A 157 14.36 7.52 12.79
CA GLU A 157 15.13 8.46 13.59
C GLU A 157 14.92 8.22 15.09
N GLU A 158 13.70 7.89 15.53
CA GLU A 158 13.42 7.53 16.92
C GLU A 158 14.01 6.17 17.35
N MET A 159 14.23 5.25 16.42
CA MET A 159 14.82 3.94 16.71
C MET A 159 16.36 3.94 16.78
N MET A 160 17.01 5.00 16.32
CA MET A 160 18.47 5.17 16.39
C MET A 160 18.92 5.73 17.72
#